data_d0977024da671cea2c7f42ca6870d8f1
#
_entry.id   d0977024da671cea2c7f42ca6870d8f1
#
_cell.length_a   1.000
_cell.length_b   1.000
_cell.length_c   1.000
_cell.angle_alpha   90.00
_cell.angle_beta   90.00
_cell.angle_gamma   90.00
#
_symmetry.space_group_name_H-M   'P 1'
#
loop_
_entity.id
_entity.type
_entity.pdbx_description
1 polymer ?
#
loop_
_entity_poly.entity_id
_entity_poly.type
_entity_poly.pdbx_seq_one_letter_code
_entity_poly.pdbx_strand_id
1 'polypeptide(L)'
;MIAFVAADPVGDFLKQNPWVIAVFVPVFFVTLWFVVLTFIGRMSGWSNLAEHYRTSDAFQGETWAFQSARMRYMSNFNGCLTFGADAQGMYAAGWAPFRLAAPPILVPWGELSVQPKKLWLMSGYELRFQQAPDVYMWVRQSLGEKLLRCSGKDVSGIRMAQPIG
;
A
#
# COMPACT_ATOMS: atom_id res chain seq x y z
N MET A 1 5.16 -26.93 54.81
CA MET A 1 5.46 -26.26 53.55
C MET A 1 4.22 -25.47 53.17
N ILE A 2 4.16 -24.19 53.56
CA ILE A 2 3.00 -23.33 53.33
C ILE A 2 3.25 -22.68 51.96
N ALA A 3 2.48 -23.16 50.96
CA ALA A 3 2.44 -22.48 49.65
C ALA A 3 1.75 -21.14 49.85
N PHE A 4 2.50 -20.07 49.81
CA PHE A 4 1.98 -18.71 49.72
C PHE A 4 1.37 -18.53 48.32
N VAL A 5 0.10 -18.81 48.23
CA VAL A 5 -0.68 -18.45 47.03
C VAL A 5 -0.79 -16.95 47.07
N ALA A 6 0.09 -16.27 46.36
CA ALA A 6 -0.04 -14.84 46.14
C ALA A 6 -1.41 -14.60 45.48
N ALA A 7 -2.26 -13.86 46.20
CA ALA A 7 -3.52 -13.40 45.61
C ALA A 7 -3.20 -12.59 44.35
N ASP A 8 -3.72 -13.03 43.22
CA ASP A 8 -3.60 -12.31 41.96
C ASP A 8 -4.78 -11.34 41.83
N PRO A 9 -4.64 -10.09 42.34
CA PRO A 9 -5.74 -9.14 42.41
C PRO A 9 -6.26 -8.76 41.01
N VAL A 10 -5.39 -8.85 40.01
CA VAL A 10 -5.76 -8.54 38.61
C VAL A 10 -6.61 -9.68 38.03
N GLY A 11 -6.19 -10.92 38.28
CA GLY A 11 -6.92 -12.10 37.80
C GLY A 11 -8.32 -12.20 38.42
N ASP A 12 -8.44 -11.90 39.71
CA ASP A 12 -9.74 -11.95 40.41
C ASP A 12 -10.65 -10.80 39.98
N PHE A 13 -10.12 -9.61 39.79
CA PHE A 13 -10.88 -8.48 39.22
C PHE A 13 -11.43 -8.80 37.82
N LEU A 14 -10.59 -9.39 36.95
CA LEU A 14 -11.00 -9.78 35.58
C LEU A 14 -12.06 -10.87 35.55
N LYS A 15 -12.00 -11.83 36.50
CA LYS A 15 -13.03 -12.88 36.63
C LYS A 15 -14.38 -12.31 37.07
N GLN A 16 -14.37 -11.32 37.95
CA GLN A 16 -15.58 -10.63 38.42
C GLN A 16 -16.16 -9.68 37.36
N ASN A 17 -15.34 -9.18 36.45
CA ASN A 17 -15.73 -8.21 35.42
C ASN A 17 -15.40 -8.69 34.00
N PRO A 18 -16.03 -9.77 33.50
CA PRO A 18 -15.71 -10.33 32.18
C PRO A 18 -15.96 -9.35 31.01
N TRP A 19 -16.84 -8.37 31.21
CA TRP A 19 -17.08 -7.31 30.25
C TRP A 19 -15.86 -6.42 30.01
N VAL A 20 -14.97 -6.27 31.01
CA VAL A 20 -13.72 -5.52 30.84
C VAL A 20 -12.84 -6.16 29.78
N ILE A 21 -12.69 -7.49 29.82
CA ILE A 21 -11.94 -8.23 28.80
C ILE A 21 -12.65 -8.11 27.45
N ALA A 22 -13.97 -8.25 27.43
CA ALA A 22 -14.76 -8.18 26.20
C ALA A 22 -14.68 -6.82 25.48
N VAL A 23 -14.45 -5.73 26.21
CA VAL A 23 -14.26 -4.39 25.64
C VAL A 23 -12.80 -4.08 25.39
N PHE A 24 -11.92 -4.36 26.38
CA PHE A 24 -10.50 -3.99 26.30
C PHE A 24 -9.77 -4.73 25.17
N VAL A 25 -10.02 -6.02 25.00
CA VAL A 25 -9.35 -6.82 23.97
C VAL A 25 -9.62 -6.31 22.55
N PRO A 26 -10.86 -6.11 22.11
CA PRO A 26 -11.15 -5.54 20.80
C PRO A 26 -10.57 -4.13 20.62
N VAL A 27 -10.72 -3.27 21.61
CA VAL A 27 -10.18 -1.90 21.56
C VAL A 27 -8.65 -1.91 21.42
N PHE A 28 -7.97 -2.75 22.19
CA PHE A 28 -6.52 -2.93 22.08
C PHE A 28 -6.12 -3.41 20.68
N PHE A 29 -6.79 -4.44 20.15
CA PHE A 29 -6.50 -4.96 18.81
C PHE A 29 -6.74 -3.92 17.72
N VAL A 30 -7.84 -3.18 17.78
CA VAL A 30 -8.13 -2.11 16.83
C VAL A 30 -7.07 -1.02 16.88
N THR A 31 -6.71 -0.59 18.10
CA THR A 31 -5.66 0.43 18.28
C THR A 31 -4.32 -0.06 17.74
N LEU A 32 -3.92 -1.28 18.09
CA LEU A 32 -2.70 -1.89 17.57
C LEU A 32 -2.71 -1.99 16.04
N TRP A 33 -3.84 -2.38 15.46
CA TRP A 33 -4.02 -2.43 14.02
C TRP A 33 -3.77 -1.06 13.36
N PHE A 34 -4.37 0.01 13.88
CA PHE A 34 -4.14 1.36 13.37
C PHE A 34 -2.69 1.82 13.51
N VAL A 35 -2.04 1.52 14.61
CA VAL A 35 -0.61 1.82 14.82
C VAL A 35 0.25 1.11 13.77
N VAL A 36 0.03 -0.19 13.58
CA VAL A 36 0.76 -1.00 12.59
C VAL A 36 0.55 -0.48 11.18
N LEU A 37 -0.70 -0.18 10.77
CA LEU A 37 -0.99 0.37 9.46
C LEU A 37 -0.31 1.72 9.22
N THR A 38 -0.33 2.61 10.20
CA THR A 38 0.33 3.91 10.12
C THR A 38 1.85 3.75 9.99
N PHE A 39 2.43 2.82 10.73
CA PHE A 39 3.85 2.52 10.66
C PHE A 39 4.26 1.97 9.28
N ILE A 40 3.50 1.01 8.75
CA ILE A 40 3.73 0.46 7.40
C ILE A 40 3.63 1.57 6.34
N GLY A 41 2.61 2.43 6.41
CA GLY A 41 2.45 3.55 5.48
C GLY A 41 3.65 4.50 5.47
N ARG A 42 4.20 4.79 6.65
CA ARG A 42 5.40 5.63 6.77
C ARG A 42 6.65 4.95 6.23
N MET A 43 6.87 3.69 6.57
CA MET A 43 8.05 2.95 6.13
C MET A 43 8.04 2.63 4.63
N SER A 44 6.88 2.41 4.04
CA SER A 44 6.78 2.10 2.61
C SER A 44 7.09 3.28 1.69
N GLY A 45 7.12 4.50 2.21
CA GLY A 45 7.23 5.73 1.43
C GLY A 45 5.90 6.22 0.85
N TRP A 46 4.78 5.54 1.15
CA TRP A 46 3.46 6.00 0.71
C TRP A 46 3.11 7.38 1.27
N SER A 47 3.51 7.66 2.52
CA SER A 47 3.29 8.97 3.13
C SER A 47 3.95 10.08 2.33
N ASN A 48 5.17 9.85 1.81
CA ASN A 48 5.87 10.82 0.96
C ASN A 48 5.11 11.06 -0.36
N LEU A 49 4.59 10.00 -0.99
CA LEU A 49 3.72 10.16 -2.16
C LEU A 49 2.44 10.93 -1.83
N ALA A 50 1.85 10.63 -0.68
CA ALA A 50 0.62 11.28 -0.26
C ALA A 50 0.81 12.77 0.11
N GLU A 51 2.00 13.20 0.50
CA GLU A 51 2.29 14.62 0.74
C GLU A 51 2.20 15.45 -0.55
N HIS A 52 2.58 14.87 -1.69
CA HIS A 52 2.63 15.56 -2.97
C HIS A 52 1.43 15.30 -3.88
N TYR A 53 0.85 14.10 -3.80
CA TYR A 53 -0.14 13.62 -4.75
C TYR A 53 -1.48 13.24 -4.13
N ARG A 54 -1.71 13.58 -2.86
CA ARG A 54 -2.96 13.22 -2.18
C ARG A 54 -4.17 13.84 -2.88
N THR A 55 -5.17 13.01 -3.11
CA THR A 55 -6.47 13.45 -3.61
C THR A 55 -7.58 13.06 -2.64
N SER A 56 -8.56 13.93 -2.47
CA SER A 56 -9.80 13.66 -1.75
C SER A 56 -11.00 13.49 -2.68
N ASP A 57 -10.81 13.77 -3.96
CA ASP A 57 -11.87 13.71 -4.94
C ASP A 57 -12.23 12.27 -5.30
N ALA A 58 -13.50 12.03 -5.56
CA ALA A 58 -13.96 10.74 -6.05
C ALA A 58 -13.38 10.50 -7.44
N PHE A 59 -12.52 9.49 -7.57
CA PHE A 59 -11.94 9.12 -8.84
C PHE A 59 -12.99 8.54 -9.77
N GLN A 60 -13.08 9.04 -11.00
CA GLN A 60 -14.10 8.68 -12.00
C GLN A 60 -13.56 7.88 -13.19
N GLY A 61 -12.25 7.62 -13.22
CA GLY A 61 -11.61 6.84 -14.26
C GLY A 61 -11.80 5.33 -14.14
N GLU A 62 -11.18 4.58 -15.04
CA GLU A 62 -11.14 3.13 -14.95
C GLU A 62 -10.35 2.68 -13.71
N THR A 63 -10.89 1.75 -12.93
CA THR A 63 -10.24 1.26 -11.70
C THR A 63 -10.06 -0.25 -11.72
N TRP A 64 -8.95 -0.71 -11.12
CA TRP A 64 -8.61 -2.11 -10.95
C TRP A 64 -8.33 -2.37 -9.48
N ALA A 65 -9.25 -3.08 -8.82
CA ALA A 65 -9.12 -3.47 -7.42
C ALA A 65 -8.18 -4.67 -7.24
N PHE A 66 -7.82 -4.94 -5.99
CA PHE A 66 -7.01 -6.08 -5.57
C PHE A 66 -5.66 -6.21 -6.28
N GLN A 67 -5.05 -5.08 -6.59
CA GLN A 67 -3.73 -5.04 -7.19
C GLN A 67 -2.64 -5.14 -6.13
N SER A 68 -1.48 -5.64 -6.57
CA SER A 68 -0.30 -5.76 -5.74
C SER A 68 0.79 -4.83 -6.25
N ALA A 69 1.49 -4.18 -5.33
CA ALA A 69 2.67 -3.39 -5.64
C ALA A 69 3.76 -3.63 -4.60
N ARG A 70 5.00 -3.58 -5.03
CA ARG A 70 6.17 -3.60 -4.16
C ARG A 70 6.78 -2.22 -4.12
N MET A 71 6.95 -1.69 -2.94
CA MET A 71 7.52 -0.36 -2.73
C MET A 71 8.90 -0.44 -2.06
N ARG A 72 9.49 0.70 -1.81
CA ARG A 72 10.75 0.90 -1.08
C ARG A 72 10.81 0.02 0.18
N TYR A 73 12.01 -0.44 0.56
CA TYR A 73 12.29 -1.27 1.75
C TYR A 73 11.50 -2.58 1.83
N MET A 74 11.27 -3.24 0.70
CA MET A 74 10.57 -4.53 0.64
C MET A 74 9.11 -4.50 1.14
N SER A 75 8.50 -3.33 1.25
CA SER A 75 7.08 -3.21 1.59
C SER A 75 6.24 -3.78 0.44
N ASN A 76 5.60 -4.91 0.70
CA ASN A 76 4.72 -5.58 -0.26
C ASN A 76 3.26 -5.31 0.11
N PHE A 77 2.58 -4.62 -0.79
CA PHE A 77 1.13 -4.51 -0.75
C PHE A 77 0.54 -5.60 -1.64
N ASN A 78 0.10 -6.70 -1.03
CA ASN A 78 -0.41 -7.86 -1.77
C ASN A 78 -1.94 -7.81 -1.83
N GLY A 79 -2.50 -7.54 -3.01
CA GLY A 79 -3.94 -7.56 -3.24
C GLY A 79 -4.76 -6.53 -2.44
N CYS A 80 -4.12 -5.54 -1.82
CA CYS A 80 -4.78 -4.54 -0.98
C CYS A 80 -4.80 -3.13 -1.58
N LEU A 81 -4.38 -2.99 -2.83
CA LEU A 81 -4.39 -1.72 -3.55
C LEU A 81 -5.44 -1.69 -4.65
N THR A 82 -6.01 -0.52 -4.87
CA THR A 82 -6.79 -0.19 -6.04
C THR A 82 -6.00 0.79 -6.87
N PHE A 83 -5.77 0.46 -8.13
CA PHE A 83 -5.21 1.37 -9.12
C PHE A 83 -6.30 1.85 -10.06
N GLY A 84 -6.08 2.99 -10.66
CA GLY A 84 -6.94 3.53 -11.70
C GLY A 84 -6.19 4.45 -12.64
N ALA A 85 -6.81 4.77 -13.74
CA ALA A 85 -6.26 5.69 -14.72
C ALA A 85 -7.38 6.50 -15.38
N ASP A 86 -7.09 7.77 -15.63
CA ASP A 86 -7.91 8.67 -16.41
C ASP A 86 -7.03 9.56 -17.29
N ALA A 87 -7.63 10.58 -17.91
CA ALA A 87 -6.91 11.53 -18.78
C ALA A 87 -5.86 12.37 -18.00
N GLN A 88 -6.03 12.55 -16.70
CA GLN A 88 -5.17 13.39 -15.87
C GLN A 88 -3.95 12.62 -15.35
N GLY A 89 -4.14 11.36 -14.95
CA GLY A 89 -3.07 10.63 -14.31
C GLY A 89 -3.41 9.22 -13.83
N MET A 90 -2.50 8.67 -13.06
CA MET A 90 -2.63 7.40 -12.37
C MET A 90 -3.19 7.62 -10.97
N TYR A 91 -4.28 6.96 -10.68
CA TYR A 91 -4.85 6.86 -9.33
C TYR A 91 -4.32 5.62 -8.61
N ALA A 92 -4.03 5.74 -7.33
CA ALA A 92 -3.75 4.60 -6.47
C ALA A 92 -4.23 4.86 -5.04
N ALA A 93 -4.80 3.83 -4.41
CA ALA A 93 -5.27 3.89 -3.03
C ALA A 93 -5.25 2.51 -2.38
N GLY A 94 -5.12 2.48 -1.06
CA GLY A 94 -5.40 1.27 -0.28
C GLY A 94 -6.88 0.93 -0.31
N TRP A 95 -7.21 -0.37 -0.33
CA TRP A 95 -8.57 -0.83 -0.08
C TRP A 95 -9.04 -0.44 1.33
N ALA A 96 -10.36 -0.37 1.56
CA ALA A 96 -10.97 0.29 2.72
C ALA A 96 -10.21 0.23 4.06
N PRO A 97 -9.83 -0.93 4.63
CA PRO A 97 -9.10 -0.97 5.90
C PRO A 97 -7.65 -0.47 5.79
N PHE A 98 -7.06 -0.46 4.59
CA PHE A 98 -5.67 -0.04 4.34
C PHE A 98 -5.54 1.42 3.89
N ARG A 99 -6.64 2.17 3.75
CA ARG A 99 -6.61 3.58 3.35
C ARG A 99 -5.81 4.48 4.29
N LEU A 100 -5.67 4.09 5.55
CA LEU A 100 -4.84 4.83 6.50
C LEU A 100 -3.34 4.68 6.21
N ALA A 101 -2.92 3.48 5.78
CA ALA A 101 -1.55 3.23 5.36
C ALA A 101 -1.26 3.72 3.95
N ALA A 102 -2.26 3.68 3.08
CA ALA A 102 -2.18 4.04 1.67
C ALA A 102 -3.37 4.94 1.27
N PRO A 103 -3.37 6.22 1.71
CA PRO A 103 -4.40 7.18 1.32
C PRO A 103 -4.41 7.39 -0.20
N PRO A 104 -5.57 7.84 -0.76
CA PRO A 104 -5.70 8.05 -2.20
C PRO A 104 -4.69 9.07 -2.72
N ILE A 105 -4.04 8.72 -3.82
CA ILE A 105 -3.14 9.59 -4.57
C ILE A 105 -3.53 9.63 -6.03
N LEU A 106 -3.32 10.78 -6.68
CA LEU A 106 -3.46 10.97 -8.12
C LEU A 106 -2.15 11.56 -8.65
N VAL A 107 -1.46 10.80 -9.47
CA VAL A 107 -0.16 11.19 -10.03
C VAL A 107 -0.35 11.59 -11.48
N PRO A 108 -0.09 12.85 -11.86
CA PRO A 108 -0.18 13.30 -13.25
C PRO A 108 0.76 12.49 -14.16
N TRP A 109 0.32 12.19 -15.39
CA TRP A 109 1.13 11.44 -16.35
C TRP A 109 2.48 12.08 -16.67
N GLY A 110 2.57 13.42 -16.58
CA GLY A 110 3.81 14.17 -16.80
C GLY A 110 4.85 13.95 -15.72
N GLU A 111 4.43 13.57 -14.51
CA GLU A 111 5.28 13.37 -13.34
C GLU A 111 5.55 11.88 -13.04
N LEU A 112 4.95 10.98 -13.83
CA LEU A 112 5.11 9.55 -13.71
C LEU A 112 6.02 8.99 -14.79
N SER A 113 7.11 8.36 -14.38
CA SER A 113 7.99 7.58 -15.25
C SER A 113 7.71 6.09 -15.06
N VAL A 114 7.47 5.38 -16.16
CA VAL A 114 7.19 3.94 -16.17
C VAL A 114 8.30 3.25 -16.94
N GLN A 115 9.06 2.39 -16.29
CA GLN A 115 10.18 1.68 -16.87
C GLN A 115 10.01 0.16 -16.71
N PRO A 116 10.29 -0.64 -17.77
CA PRO A 116 10.25 -2.09 -17.64
C PRO A 116 11.36 -2.55 -16.69
N LYS A 117 11.02 -3.37 -15.72
CA LYS A 117 11.98 -3.91 -14.75
C LYS A 117 11.62 -5.33 -14.37
N LYS A 118 12.56 -6.24 -14.59
CA LYS A 118 12.43 -7.60 -14.07
C LYS A 118 12.83 -7.62 -12.59
N LEU A 119 11.98 -8.24 -11.79
CA LEU A 119 12.28 -8.53 -10.40
C LEU A 119 12.39 -10.04 -10.25
N TRP A 120 13.63 -10.53 -10.17
CA TRP A 120 13.95 -11.95 -10.18
C TRP A 120 13.40 -12.63 -11.46
N LEU A 121 12.42 -13.52 -11.32
CA LEU A 121 11.78 -14.23 -12.44
C LEU A 121 10.49 -13.56 -12.94
N MET A 122 10.05 -12.47 -12.31
CA MET A 122 8.80 -11.78 -12.65
C MET A 122 9.07 -10.52 -13.46
N SER A 123 8.44 -10.43 -14.62
CA SER A 123 8.42 -9.21 -15.43
C SER A 123 7.41 -8.22 -14.88
N GLY A 124 7.76 -6.94 -14.89
CA GLY A 124 6.90 -5.87 -14.41
C GLY A 124 7.44 -4.51 -14.79
N TYR A 125 6.89 -3.49 -14.19
CA TYR A 125 7.27 -2.11 -14.41
C TYR A 125 7.61 -1.43 -13.10
N GLU A 126 8.67 -0.63 -13.11
CA GLU A 126 9.01 0.28 -12.03
C GLU A 126 8.41 1.64 -12.34
N LEU A 127 7.60 2.13 -11.43
CA LEU A 127 7.02 3.46 -11.44
C LEU A 127 7.90 4.37 -10.60
N ARG A 128 8.30 5.51 -11.14
CA ARG A 128 9.04 6.55 -10.45
C ARG A 128 8.28 7.87 -10.51
N PHE A 129 8.37 8.61 -9.44
CA PHE A 129 7.58 9.82 -9.19
C PHE A 129 8.51 11.03 -9.16
N GLN A 130 8.16 12.08 -9.89
CA GLN A 130 9.04 13.24 -10.03
C GLN A 130 9.22 13.98 -8.70
N GLN A 131 8.15 14.15 -7.92
CA GLN A 131 8.20 14.88 -6.64
C GLN A 131 8.61 13.99 -5.45
N ALA A 132 8.74 12.68 -5.65
CA ALA A 132 9.20 11.73 -4.65
C ALA A 132 10.23 10.77 -5.27
N PRO A 133 11.42 11.25 -5.68
CA PRO A 133 12.41 10.47 -6.43
C PRO A 133 12.97 9.29 -5.64
N ASP A 134 12.93 9.36 -4.31
CA ASP A 134 13.38 8.29 -3.42
C ASP A 134 12.38 7.13 -3.33
N VAL A 135 11.16 7.32 -3.82
CA VAL A 135 10.11 6.30 -3.78
C VAL A 135 9.96 5.69 -5.16
N TYR A 136 10.08 4.38 -5.22
CA TYR A 136 9.75 3.61 -6.42
C TYR A 136 8.67 2.58 -6.09
N MET A 137 7.86 2.26 -7.06
CA MET A 137 6.81 1.27 -6.95
C MET A 137 6.93 0.29 -8.11
N TRP A 138 7.12 -0.98 -7.79
CA TRP A 138 7.11 -2.04 -8.80
C TRP A 138 5.73 -2.66 -8.88
N VAL A 139 5.22 -2.79 -10.09
CA VAL A 139 3.92 -3.40 -10.40
C VAL A 139 4.08 -4.54 -11.41
N ARG A 140 3.15 -5.48 -11.39
CA ARG A 140 3.15 -6.58 -12.36
C ARG A 140 2.95 -6.06 -13.78
N GLN A 141 3.44 -6.83 -14.75
CA GLN A 141 3.38 -6.48 -16.16
C GLN A 141 1.96 -6.14 -16.63
N SER A 142 0.97 -6.95 -16.26
CA SER A 142 -0.43 -6.73 -16.64
C SER A 142 -0.99 -5.37 -16.20
N LEU A 143 -0.64 -4.93 -15.01
CA LEU A 143 -1.05 -3.60 -14.51
C LEU A 143 -0.27 -2.48 -15.18
N GLY A 144 1.05 -2.65 -15.34
CA GLY A 144 1.89 -1.67 -16.01
C GLY A 144 1.48 -1.41 -17.46
N GLU A 145 1.12 -2.46 -18.19
CA GLU A 145 0.59 -2.33 -19.57
C GLU A 145 -0.74 -1.58 -19.64
N LYS A 146 -1.63 -1.81 -18.66
CA LYS A 146 -2.90 -1.05 -18.57
C LYS A 146 -2.63 0.43 -18.33
N LEU A 147 -1.74 0.75 -17.38
CA LEU A 147 -1.36 2.14 -17.11
C LEU A 147 -0.73 2.82 -18.32
N LEU A 148 0.16 2.12 -19.04
CA LEU A 148 0.77 2.65 -20.26
C LEU A 148 -0.25 2.93 -21.36
N ARG A 149 -1.21 2.04 -21.60
CA ARG A 149 -2.29 2.26 -22.56
C ARG A 149 -3.11 3.51 -22.21
N CYS A 150 -3.46 3.69 -20.95
CA CYS A 150 -4.24 4.85 -20.52
C CYS A 150 -3.43 6.16 -20.56
N SER A 151 -2.10 6.09 -20.41
CA SER A 151 -1.23 7.27 -20.49
C SER A 151 -1.01 7.80 -21.91
N GLY A 152 -1.49 7.10 -22.94
CA GLY A 152 -1.20 7.41 -24.34
C GLY A 152 0.28 7.25 -24.73
N LYS A 153 1.12 6.73 -23.82
CA LYS A 153 2.52 6.42 -24.10
C LYS A 153 2.60 5.09 -24.82
N ASP A 154 3.16 5.10 -26.00
CA ASP A 154 3.21 3.94 -26.90
C ASP A 154 3.99 2.77 -26.27
N VAL A 155 3.33 1.64 -26.09
CA VAL A 155 3.94 0.40 -25.55
C VAL A 155 4.96 -0.18 -26.54
N SER A 156 4.88 0.20 -27.81
CA SER A 156 5.73 -0.32 -28.90
C SER A 156 7.20 0.13 -28.82
N GLY A 157 7.51 1.21 -28.11
CA GLY A 157 8.89 1.67 -27.90
C GLY A 157 9.62 1.02 -26.72
N ILE A 158 8.89 0.35 -25.82
CA ILE A 158 9.47 -0.31 -24.65
C ILE A 158 9.71 -1.79 -24.94
N ARG A 159 10.53 -2.08 -25.97
CA ARG A 159 11.06 -3.43 -26.16
C ARG A 159 11.85 -3.82 -24.92
N MET A 160 11.39 -4.87 -24.23
CA MET A 160 12.20 -5.52 -23.20
C MET A 160 13.61 -5.72 -23.74
N ALA A 161 14.60 -5.13 -23.11
CA ALA A 161 15.99 -5.46 -23.42
C ALA A 161 16.13 -6.97 -23.24
N GLN A 162 16.33 -7.67 -24.33
CA GLN A 162 16.61 -9.11 -24.33
C GLN A 162 17.85 -9.31 -23.47
N PRO A 163 17.92 -10.34 -22.63
CA PRO A 163 19.16 -10.66 -21.94
C PRO A 163 20.20 -10.98 -23.03
N ILE A 164 21.26 -10.20 -23.03
CA ILE A 164 22.46 -10.54 -23.78
C ILE A 164 22.97 -11.82 -23.13
N GLY A 165 23.04 -12.89 -23.93
CA GLY A 165 23.47 -14.21 -23.55
C GLY A 165 24.88 -14.28 -22.95
#